data_d2e3816cd9e36bef06d0cdad780e6043
#
_entry.id   d2e3816cd9e36bef06d0cdad780e6043
#
_cell.length_a   1.000
_cell.length_b   1.000
_cell.length_c   1.000
_cell.angle_alpha   90.00
_cell.angle_beta   90.00
_cell.angle_gamma   90.00
#
_symmetry.space_group_name_H-M   'P 1'
#
loop_
_entity.id
_entity.type
_entity.pdbx_description
1 polymer ?
#
loop_
_entity_poly.entity_id
_entity_poly.type
_entity_poly.pdbx_seq_one_letter_code
_entity_poly.pdbx_strand_id
1 'polypeptide(L)'
;MAEGAALDTQALTGKRLGPYCSFNPVSRVQIWQWCSAMGDANPLYLGDTCRAIAPPAMMQVWTMRDCNMQYAPGSTDDPPYAIFDTLAEHGFPGNVAVSYDIRFHRYLQEGDRAHHYTTVVSITDLKQTALGEGYFVTERVEYLDQDDNLFAEALITYFQYRPAIDAAEPQTARSESTNEASSPADRSALEQAPTETPAGDLKFADLSVDLALPELPIPITHKLIVGGAIATQDFIDVHHNAPAARAAAMPDIFMNILTTCGLC
;
A
#
# COMPACT_ATOMS: atom_id res chain seq x y z
N MET A 1 24.88 -0.04 31.42
CA MET A 1 24.54 -0.14 30.00
C MET A 1 24.50 -1.64 29.71
N ALA A 2 23.30 -2.20 29.57
CA ALA A 2 23.18 -3.61 29.19
C ALA A 2 23.56 -3.72 27.71
N GLU A 3 24.62 -4.47 27.41
CA GLU A 3 24.88 -4.95 26.05
C GLU A 3 23.65 -5.72 25.61
N GLY A 4 22.88 -5.13 24.68
CA GLY A 4 21.73 -5.81 24.10
C GLY A 4 22.22 -7.09 23.42
N ALA A 5 21.63 -8.23 23.79
CA ALA A 5 21.88 -9.47 23.07
C ALA A 5 21.67 -9.23 21.58
N ALA A 6 22.61 -9.66 20.75
CA ALA A 6 22.50 -9.54 19.31
C ALA A 6 21.19 -10.20 18.85
N LEU A 7 20.41 -9.49 18.04
CA LEU A 7 19.15 -10.00 17.52
C LEU A 7 19.42 -11.21 16.64
N ASP A 8 18.87 -12.37 17.02
CA ASP A 8 18.94 -13.58 16.18
C ASP A 8 17.88 -13.48 15.06
N THR A 9 18.27 -12.85 13.96
CA THR A 9 17.40 -12.64 12.81
C THR A 9 16.98 -13.94 12.14
N GLN A 10 17.76 -15.02 12.26
CA GLN A 10 17.42 -16.32 11.67
C GLN A 10 16.27 -16.99 12.42
N ALA A 11 16.21 -16.86 13.74
CA ALA A 11 15.11 -17.40 14.53
C ALA A 11 13.75 -16.73 14.23
N LEU A 12 13.76 -15.56 13.61
CA LEU A 12 12.57 -14.77 13.26
C LEU A 12 12.04 -15.05 11.85
N THR A 13 12.70 -15.93 11.09
CA THR A 13 12.31 -16.22 9.69
C THR A 13 11.66 -17.61 9.57
N GLY A 14 10.92 -17.82 8.47
CA GLY A 14 10.43 -19.12 8.05
C GLY A 14 9.10 -19.56 8.67
N LYS A 15 8.61 -18.95 9.74
CA LYS A 15 7.29 -19.29 10.31
C LYS A 15 6.19 -18.72 9.40
N ARG A 16 5.32 -19.61 8.87
CA ARG A 16 4.12 -19.22 8.14
C ARG A 16 3.00 -18.91 9.12
N LEU A 17 2.48 -17.70 9.07
CA LEU A 17 1.41 -17.19 9.93
C LEU A 17 0.12 -17.06 9.13
N GLY A 18 -1.02 -17.27 9.74
CA GLY A 18 -2.33 -17.22 9.12
C GLY A 18 -3.18 -18.46 9.44
N PRO A 19 -4.38 -18.57 8.86
CA PRO A 19 -4.96 -17.65 7.88
C PRO A 19 -5.41 -16.32 8.50
N TYR A 20 -5.38 -15.26 7.68
CA TYR A 20 -6.05 -13.99 7.95
C TYR A 20 -7.19 -13.86 6.95
N CYS A 21 -8.42 -13.95 7.42
CA CYS A 21 -9.61 -14.11 6.60
C CYS A 21 -10.25 -12.79 6.20
N SER A 22 -11.02 -12.81 5.12
CA SER A 22 -11.87 -11.71 4.71
C SER A 22 -13.15 -11.64 5.56
N PHE A 23 -13.56 -10.43 5.98
CA PHE A 23 -14.85 -10.20 6.65
C PHE A 23 -16.03 -10.58 5.77
N ASN A 24 -15.96 -10.19 4.50
CA ASN A 24 -17.04 -10.34 3.52
C ASN A 24 -16.52 -10.98 2.23
N PRO A 25 -17.40 -11.56 1.43
CA PRO A 25 -17.06 -11.90 0.05
C PRO A 25 -16.68 -10.64 -0.73
N VAL A 26 -15.95 -10.83 -1.81
CA VAL A 26 -15.73 -9.79 -2.83
C VAL A 26 -17.08 -9.21 -3.24
N SER A 27 -17.26 -7.92 -3.09
CA SER A 27 -18.54 -7.25 -3.32
C SER A 27 -18.43 -6.15 -4.37
N ARG A 28 -19.46 -6.05 -5.19
CA ARG A 28 -19.59 -5.00 -6.21
C ARG A 28 -19.56 -3.59 -5.60
N VAL A 29 -20.12 -3.42 -4.41
CA VAL A 29 -20.14 -2.13 -3.71
C VAL A 29 -18.72 -1.69 -3.35
N GLN A 30 -17.90 -2.60 -2.83
CA GLN A 30 -16.52 -2.28 -2.47
C GLN A 30 -15.64 -2.05 -3.70
N ILE A 31 -15.84 -2.82 -4.78
CA ILE A 31 -15.20 -2.58 -6.09
C ILE A 31 -15.55 -1.17 -6.57
N TRP A 32 -16.83 -0.79 -6.54
CA TRP A 32 -17.28 0.54 -6.94
C TRP A 32 -16.67 1.65 -6.09
N GLN A 33 -16.59 1.47 -4.76
CA GLN A 33 -15.97 2.44 -3.86
C GLN A 33 -14.49 2.65 -4.19
N TRP A 34 -13.77 1.55 -4.44
CA TRP A 34 -12.36 1.61 -4.82
C TRP A 34 -12.18 2.31 -6.17
N CYS A 35 -12.91 1.90 -7.19
CA CYS A 35 -12.86 2.54 -8.51
C CYS A 35 -13.20 4.05 -8.43
N SER A 36 -14.21 4.42 -7.62
CA SER A 36 -14.59 5.81 -7.40
C SER A 36 -13.46 6.62 -6.72
N ALA A 37 -12.75 6.04 -5.76
CA ALA A 37 -11.63 6.69 -5.08
C ALA A 37 -10.42 6.89 -6.00
N MET A 38 -10.14 5.90 -6.88
CA MET A 38 -9.02 5.93 -7.83
C MET A 38 -9.34 6.71 -9.11
N GLY A 39 -10.60 7.02 -9.38
CA GLY A 39 -11.04 7.57 -10.66
C GLY A 39 -11.03 6.54 -11.79
N ASP A 40 -11.06 5.25 -11.47
CA ASP A 40 -11.07 4.16 -12.45
C ASP A 40 -12.49 3.92 -12.98
N ALA A 41 -12.66 4.01 -14.29
CA ALA A 41 -13.94 3.78 -14.97
C ALA A 41 -13.91 2.49 -15.83
N ASN A 42 -13.00 1.58 -15.58
CA ASN A 42 -12.85 0.36 -16.38
C ASN A 42 -14.13 -0.48 -16.38
N PRO A 43 -14.74 -0.74 -17.55
CA PRO A 43 -15.98 -1.50 -17.66
C PRO A 43 -15.86 -2.96 -17.21
N LEU A 44 -14.65 -3.53 -17.13
CA LEU A 44 -14.43 -4.86 -16.57
C LEU A 44 -14.76 -4.93 -15.08
N TYR A 45 -14.60 -3.82 -14.35
CA TYR A 45 -14.88 -3.71 -12.92
C TYR A 45 -16.28 -3.19 -12.63
N LEU A 46 -16.74 -2.22 -13.44
CA LEU A 46 -17.99 -1.49 -13.21
C LEU A 46 -19.11 -1.89 -14.15
N GLY A 47 -18.83 -2.70 -15.18
CA GLY A 47 -19.79 -3.10 -16.17
C GLY A 47 -20.90 -4.01 -15.63
N ASP A 48 -21.97 -4.11 -16.40
CA ASP A 48 -23.16 -4.89 -16.06
C ASP A 48 -22.97 -6.38 -16.43
N THR A 49 -21.97 -7.00 -15.79
CA THR A 49 -21.64 -8.42 -15.94
C THR A 49 -22.31 -9.25 -14.86
N CYS A 50 -22.51 -10.54 -15.10
CA CYS A 50 -23.09 -11.44 -14.11
C CYS A 50 -22.23 -11.54 -12.82
N ARG A 51 -20.91 -11.42 -12.94
CA ARG A 51 -19.96 -11.32 -11.83
C ARG A 51 -18.90 -10.28 -12.17
N ALA A 52 -18.78 -9.23 -11.34
CA ALA A 52 -17.73 -8.23 -11.50
C ALA A 52 -16.36 -8.83 -11.20
N ILE A 53 -15.35 -8.46 -11.97
CA ILE A 53 -13.96 -8.78 -11.67
C ILE A 53 -13.44 -7.71 -10.69
N ALA A 54 -12.82 -8.15 -9.60
CA ALA A 54 -12.16 -7.23 -8.68
C ALA A 54 -10.88 -6.69 -9.34
N PRO A 55 -10.62 -5.37 -9.27
CA PRO A 55 -9.34 -4.81 -9.67
C PRO A 55 -8.17 -5.57 -9.04
N PRO A 56 -7.13 -5.93 -9.79
CA PRO A 56 -6.00 -6.71 -9.24
C PRO A 56 -5.36 -6.05 -8.03
N ALA A 57 -5.22 -4.74 -8.04
CA ALA A 57 -4.66 -3.96 -6.93
C ALA A 57 -5.47 -4.04 -5.62
N MET A 58 -6.71 -4.54 -5.67
CA MET A 58 -7.53 -4.82 -4.48
C MET A 58 -7.18 -6.14 -3.79
N MET A 59 -6.23 -6.94 -4.26
CA MET A 59 -6.00 -8.30 -3.73
C MET A 59 -5.84 -8.33 -2.19
N GLN A 60 -5.09 -7.40 -1.63
CA GLN A 60 -4.85 -7.31 -0.18
C GLN A 60 -6.04 -6.69 0.56
N VAL A 61 -6.82 -5.83 -0.09
CA VAL A 61 -7.93 -5.08 0.51
C VAL A 61 -8.95 -6.03 1.17
N TRP A 62 -9.19 -7.20 0.58
CA TRP A 62 -10.19 -8.16 1.07
C TRP A 62 -9.86 -8.75 2.44
N THR A 63 -8.59 -8.81 2.81
CA THR A 63 -8.09 -9.40 4.04
C THR A 63 -7.49 -8.37 5.01
N MET A 64 -7.74 -7.08 4.77
CA MET A 64 -7.34 -6.01 5.69
C MET A 64 -8.13 -6.09 7.01
N ARG A 65 -7.54 -5.52 8.04
CA ARG A 65 -8.17 -5.37 9.37
C ARG A 65 -9.30 -4.34 9.32
N ASP A 66 -10.23 -4.43 10.26
CA ASP A 66 -11.25 -3.40 10.46
C ASP A 66 -10.66 -2.09 11.05
N CYS A 67 -11.52 -1.09 11.25
CA CYS A 67 -11.11 0.19 11.85
C CYS A 67 -10.65 0.09 13.32
N ASN A 68 -10.90 -1.03 13.99
CA ASN A 68 -10.39 -1.34 15.34
C ASN A 68 -9.12 -2.18 15.29
N MET A 69 -8.53 -2.35 14.11
CA MET A 69 -7.32 -3.14 13.85
C MET A 69 -7.48 -4.64 14.17
N GLN A 70 -8.71 -5.15 14.04
CA GLN A 70 -9.03 -6.56 14.24
C GLN A 70 -9.15 -7.29 12.91
N TYR A 71 -8.69 -8.53 12.87
CA TYR A 71 -8.93 -9.42 11.73
C TYR A 71 -10.32 -10.04 11.79
N ALA A 72 -10.81 -10.52 10.65
CA ALA A 72 -12.11 -11.17 10.55
C ALA A 72 -12.18 -12.46 11.40
N PRO A 73 -13.37 -12.84 11.89
CA PRO A 73 -13.59 -14.13 12.53
C PRO A 73 -13.09 -15.30 11.66
N GLY A 74 -12.41 -16.27 12.28
CA GLY A 74 -11.76 -17.38 11.59
C GLY A 74 -10.28 -17.14 11.29
N SER A 75 -9.79 -15.92 11.51
CA SER A 75 -8.35 -15.62 11.43
C SER A 75 -7.61 -16.18 12.64
N THR A 76 -6.29 -16.42 12.50
CA THR A 76 -5.43 -16.75 13.62
C THR A 76 -5.28 -15.57 14.57
N ASP A 77 -4.99 -15.87 15.84
CA ASP A 77 -4.62 -14.85 16.85
C ASP A 77 -3.12 -14.47 16.75
N ASP A 78 -2.32 -15.18 15.98
CA ASP A 78 -0.90 -14.86 15.78
C ASP A 78 -0.77 -13.49 15.09
N PRO A 79 -0.05 -12.50 15.65
CA PRO A 79 0.11 -11.19 15.03
C PRO A 79 1.07 -11.29 13.83
N PRO A 80 0.64 -10.88 12.61
CA PRO A 80 1.49 -10.98 11.43
C PRO A 80 2.70 -10.04 11.50
N TYR A 81 2.57 -8.97 12.26
CA TYR A 81 3.58 -7.90 12.35
C TYR A 81 4.46 -7.99 13.61
N ALA A 82 4.43 -9.12 14.35
CA ALA A 82 5.23 -9.31 15.57
C ALA A 82 6.74 -9.08 15.35
N ILE A 83 7.25 -9.31 14.16
CA ILE A 83 8.64 -9.03 13.80
C ILE A 83 8.96 -7.53 13.94
N PHE A 84 8.06 -6.64 13.50
CA PHE A 84 8.28 -5.20 13.58
C PHE A 84 8.19 -4.69 15.00
N ASP A 85 7.30 -5.25 15.82
CA ASP A 85 7.21 -4.97 17.26
C ASP A 85 8.51 -5.40 17.95
N THR A 86 9.01 -6.60 17.66
CA THR A 86 10.30 -7.10 18.19
C THR A 86 11.45 -6.17 17.82
N LEU A 87 11.54 -5.73 16.55
CA LEU A 87 12.58 -4.82 16.12
C LEU A 87 12.43 -3.42 16.75
N ALA A 88 11.21 -2.94 16.95
CA ALA A 88 10.94 -1.67 17.63
C ALA A 88 11.40 -1.70 19.09
N GLU A 89 11.14 -2.80 19.81
CA GLU A 89 11.63 -3.05 21.19
C GLU A 89 13.17 -3.06 21.27
N HIS A 90 13.84 -3.48 20.19
CA HIS A 90 15.30 -3.44 20.07
C HIS A 90 15.84 -2.07 19.59
N GLY A 91 14.99 -1.05 19.52
CA GLY A 91 15.39 0.31 19.23
C GLY A 91 15.31 0.72 17.75
N PHE A 92 14.54 0.00 16.95
CA PHE A 92 14.27 0.29 15.54
C PHE A 92 12.77 0.57 15.31
N PRO A 93 12.21 1.69 15.80
CA PRO A 93 10.78 1.94 15.77
C PRO A 93 10.25 2.43 14.42
N GLY A 94 11.13 2.97 13.53
CA GLY A 94 10.71 3.46 12.22
C GLY A 94 10.39 2.30 11.27
N ASN A 95 9.32 2.41 10.50
CA ASN A 95 8.92 1.41 9.50
C ASN A 95 8.46 2.09 8.22
N VAL A 96 8.94 1.62 7.08
CA VAL A 96 8.52 2.06 5.76
C VAL A 96 8.59 0.91 4.76
N ALA A 97 7.55 0.72 3.97
CA ALA A 97 7.58 -0.20 2.83
C ALA A 97 8.44 0.40 1.70
N VAL A 98 9.40 -0.37 1.19
CA VAL A 98 10.35 0.07 0.16
C VAL A 98 10.25 -0.68 -1.15
N SER A 99 9.61 -1.86 -1.14
CA SER A 99 9.38 -2.66 -2.35
C SER A 99 8.12 -3.50 -2.20
N TYR A 100 7.38 -3.64 -3.29
CA TYR A 100 6.20 -4.47 -3.36
C TYR A 100 6.15 -5.15 -4.74
N ASP A 101 6.54 -6.40 -4.78
CA ASP A 101 6.51 -7.25 -6.00
C ASP A 101 5.32 -8.20 -5.90
N ILE A 102 4.44 -8.16 -6.90
CA ILE A 102 3.17 -8.87 -6.89
C ILE A 102 3.06 -9.74 -8.14
N ARG A 103 2.62 -10.98 -7.93
CA ARG A 103 2.27 -11.89 -9.01
C ARG A 103 0.82 -12.31 -8.89
N PHE A 104 0.06 -12.09 -9.95
CA PHE A 104 -1.33 -12.54 -10.07
C PHE A 104 -1.40 -13.84 -10.88
N HIS A 105 -2.11 -14.83 -10.35
CA HIS A 105 -2.39 -16.10 -11.05
C HIS A 105 -3.81 -16.09 -11.63
N ARG A 106 -4.75 -15.47 -10.94
CA ARG A 106 -6.09 -15.14 -11.42
C ARG A 106 -6.63 -13.91 -10.69
N TYR A 107 -7.68 -13.35 -11.23
CA TYR A 107 -8.40 -12.25 -10.56
C TYR A 107 -9.57 -12.80 -9.76
N LEU A 108 -9.84 -12.19 -8.62
CA LEU A 108 -11.04 -12.47 -7.83
C LEU A 108 -12.28 -11.93 -8.54
N GLN A 109 -13.39 -12.60 -8.32
CA GLN A 109 -14.69 -12.18 -8.83
C GLN A 109 -15.67 -11.95 -7.68
N GLU A 110 -16.71 -11.18 -7.95
CA GLU A 110 -17.80 -10.97 -7.00
C GLU A 110 -18.31 -12.30 -6.43
N GLY A 111 -18.37 -12.38 -5.10
CA GLY A 111 -18.76 -13.58 -4.36
C GLY A 111 -17.60 -14.46 -3.90
N ASP A 112 -16.39 -14.32 -4.44
CA ASP A 112 -15.22 -15.04 -3.94
C ASP A 112 -14.91 -14.57 -2.50
N ARG A 113 -14.30 -15.45 -1.70
CA ARG A 113 -13.72 -15.10 -0.39
C ARG A 113 -12.22 -15.26 -0.46
N ALA A 114 -11.51 -14.42 0.29
CA ALA A 114 -10.06 -14.46 0.35
C ALA A 114 -9.57 -14.71 1.78
N HIS A 115 -8.43 -15.34 1.87
CA HIS A 115 -7.60 -15.36 3.08
C HIS A 115 -6.13 -15.32 2.68
N HIS A 116 -5.26 -14.91 3.59
CA HIS A 116 -3.83 -14.89 3.31
C HIS A 116 -3.01 -15.51 4.41
N TYR A 117 -1.79 -15.89 4.05
CA TYR A 117 -0.72 -16.25 4.97
C TYR A 117 0.48 -15.37 4.71
N THR A 118 1.23 -15.06 5.77
CA THR A 118 2.49 -14.33 5.65
C THR A 118 3.65 -15.14 6.22
N THR A 119 4.83 -14.91 5.66
CA THR A 119 6.07 -15.55 6.11
C THR A 119 7.22 -14.56 5.96
N VAL A 120 7.93 -14.26 7.04
CA VAL A 120 9.19 -13.51 6.94
C VAL A 120 10.21 -14.42 6.26
N VAL A 121 10.63 -14.08 5.06
CA VAL A 121 11.54 -14.90 4.25
C VAL A 121 12.99 -14.47 4.38
N SER A 122 13.25 -13.21 4.71
CA SER A 122 14.61 -12.73 4.98
C SER A 122 14.64 -11.48 5.85
N ILE A 123 15.70 -11.37 6.63
CA ILE A 123 16.07 -10.15 7.36
C ILE A 123 17.55 -9.93 7.05
N THR A 124 17.93 -8.73 6.59
CA THR A 124 19.33 -8.43 6.28
C THR A 124 20.16 -8.23 7.53
N ASP A 125 21.47 -8.19 7.37
CA ASP A 125 22.34 -7.56 8.36
C ASP A 125 22.00 -6.08 8.52
N LEU A 126 22.42 -5.47 9.62
CA LEU A 126 22.22 -4.04 9.88
C LEU A 126 22.75 -3.19 8.71
N LYS A 127 21.95 -2.30 8.21
CA LYS A 127 22.24 -1.42 7.08
C LYS A 127 22.15 0.04 7.50
N GLN A 128 23.00 0.87 6.90
CA GLN A 128 22.95 2.31 7.03
C GLN A 128 22.31 2.91 5.79
N THR A 129 21.31 3.80 5.98
CA THR A 129 20.61 4.52 4.90
C THR A 129 20.47 6.01 5.25
N ALA A 130 19.91 6.80 4.35
CA ALA A 130 19.60 8.20 4.61
C ALA A 130 18.53 8.37 5.72
N LEU A 131 17.68 7.37 5.96
CA LEU A 131 16.66 7.39 7.03
C LEU A 131 17.25 7.02 8.40
N GLY A 132 18.41 6.38 8.42
CA GLY A 132 19.07 5.88 9.61
C GLY A 132 19.58 4.47 9.43
N GLU A 133 19.93 3.81 10.54
CA GLU A 133 20.37 2.41 10.55
C GLU A 133 19.20 1.47 10.81
N GLY A 134 19.19 0.30 10.18
CA GLY A 134 18.10 -0.65 10.34
C GLY A 134 18.24 -1.92 9.51
N TYR A 135 17.17 -2.67 9.46
CA TYR A 135 17.09 -3.96 8.78
C TYR A 135 16.06 -3.90 7.64
N PHE A 136 16.38 -4.50 6.50
CA PHE A 136 15.37 -4.80 5.50
C PHE A 136 14.75 -6.15 5.84
N VAL A 137 13.44 -6.14 6.05
CA VAL A 137 12.62 -7.31 6.34
C VAL A 137 11.78 -7.61 5.11
N THR A 138 11.93 -8.79 4.53
CA THR A 138 11.11 -9.22 3.39
C THR A 138 10.13 -10.28 3.83
N GLU A 139 8.85 -10.02 3.56
CA GLU A 139 7.75 -10.95 3.77
C GLU A 139 7.24 -11.47 2.44
N ARG A 140 6.94 -12.78 2.41
CA ARG A 140 6.09 -13.38 1.39
C ARG A 140 4.67 -13.43 1.90
N VAL A 141 3.73 -12.97 1.09
CA VAL A 141 2.30 -13.07 1.37
C VAL A 141 1.66 -13.92 0.28
N GLU A 142 0.95 -14.96 0.68
CA GLU A 142 0.23 -15.88 -0.20
C GLU A 142 -1.27 -15.62 -0.03
N TYR A 143 -1.96 -15.24 -1.10
CA TYR A 143 -3.39 -14.94 -1.11
C TYR A 143 -4.15 -16.10 -1.76
N LEU A 144 -5.05 -16.70 -1.01
CA LEU A 144 -5.84 -17.88 -1.41
C LEU A 144 -7.33 -17.53 -1.44
N ASP A 145 -8.07 -18.24 -2.31
CA ASP A 145 -9.52 -18.15 -2.34
C ASP A 145 -10.18 -19.11 -1.34
N GLN A 146 -11.51 -19.18 -1.34
CA GLN A 146 -12.30 -20.04 -0.46
C GLN A 146 -12.05 -21.54 -0.64
N ASP A 147 -11.45 -21.95 -1.75
CA ASP A 147 -11.13 -23.33 -2.09
C ASP A 147 -9.62 -23.63 -1.93
N ASP A 148 -8.88 -22.77 -1.21
CA ASP A 148 -7.44 -22.83 -0.99
C ASP A 148 -6.60 -22.75 -2.27
N ASN A 149 -7.12 -22.21 -3.36
CA ASN A 149 -6.33 -21.98 -4.56
C ASN A 149 -5.59 -20.65 -4.46
N LEU A 150 -4.29 -20.65 -4.70
CA LEU A 150 -3.45 -19.46 -4.76
C LEU A 150 -3.89 -18.58 -5.94
N PHE A 151 -4.38 -17.38 -5.66
CA PHE A 151 -4.78 -16.43 -6.71
C PHE A 151 -3.78 -15.29 -6.89
N ALA A 152 -2.99 -14.97 -5.85
CA ALA A 152 -1.90 -14.00 -5.93
C ALA A 152 -0.85 -14.27 -4.86
N GLU A 153 0.36 -13.81 -5.11
CA GLU A 153 1.45 -13.79 -4.13
C GLU A 153 2.20 -12.46 -4.20
N ALA A 154 2.75 -12.04 -3.08
CA ALA A 154 3.54 -10.83 -3.01
C ALA A 154 4.81 -11.02 -2.20
N LEU A 155 5.86 -10.28 -2.58
CA LEU A 155 7.02 -10.02 -1.73
C LEU A 155 7.00 -8.55 -1.35
N ILE A 156 6.87 -8.28 -0.05
CA ILE A 156 6.94 -6.93 0.50
C ILE A 156 8.23 -6.80 1.26
N THR A 157 9.01 -5.77 0.97
CA THR A 157 10.20 -5.44 1.73
C THR A 157 9.96 -4.14 2.50
N TYR A 158 10.19 -4.19 3.79
CA TYR A 158 10.12 -3.05 4.69
C TYR A 158 11.53 -2.69 5.15
N PHE A 159 11.78 -1.41 5.37
CA PHE A 159 12.93 -0.95 6.12
C PHE A 159 12.48 -0.58 7.53
N GLN A 160 12.93 -1.36 8.52
CA GLN A 160 12.68 -1.13 9.94
C GLN A 160 13.92 -0.51 10.54
N TYR A 161 13.84 0.72 11.05
CA TYR A 161 15.00 1.52 11.30
C TYR A 161 14.94 2.36 12.59
N ARG A 162 16.11 2.72 13.08
CA ARG A 162 16.34 3.76 14.08
C ARG A 162 16.64 5.06 13.32
N PRO A 163 15.82 6.13 13.49
CA PRO A 163 16.10 7.41 12.84
C PRO A 163 17.49 7.94 13.18
N ALA A 164 18.14 8.56 12.21
CA ALA A 164 19.41 9.25 12.44
C ALA A 164 19.19 10.40 13.44
N ILE A 165 20.07 10.49 14.46
CA ILE A 165 19.98 11.51 15.54
C ILE A 165 20.14 12.93 14.97
N ASP A 166 20.78 13.06 13.81
CA ASP A 166 20.99 14.31 13.06
C ASP A 166 19.97 14.54 11.92
N ALA A 167 18.86 13.84 11.91
CA ALA A 167 17.71 14.31 11.14
C ALA A 167 17.28 15.63 11.81
N ALA A 168 18.07 16.71 11.53
CA ALA A 168 17.72 18.08 11.80
C ALA A 168 16.24 18.25 11.48
N GLU A 169 15.56 19.03 12.30
CA GLU A 169 14.21 19.53 12.02
C GLU A 169 14.06 19.68 10.52
N PRO A 170 12.99 19.10 9.92
CA PRO A 170 12.85 19.19 8.49
C PRO A 170 13.13 20.63 8.12
N GLN A 171 14.20 20.85 7.38
CA GLN A 171 14.45 22.16 6.80
C GLN A 171 13.15 22.47 6.10
N THR A 172 12.35 23.28 6.73
CA THR A 172 11.27 23.97 6.07
C THR A 172 11.93 24.61 4.86
N ALA A 173 11.92 23.89 3.75
CA ALA A 173 11.94 24.57 2.49
C ALA A 173 10.78 25.55 2.67
N ARG A 174 11.14 26.77 3.00
CA ARG A 174 10.29 27.94 2.86
C ARG A 174 9.99 28.08 1.37
N SER A 175 9.16 27.20 0.84
CA SER A 175 8.17 27.66 -0.07
C SER A 175 7.15 28.35 0.82
N GLU A 176 7.19 29.66 0.86
CA GLU A 176 6.06 30.49 1.20
C GLU A 176 4.93 30.13 0.22
N SER A 177 4.31 28.97 0.41
CA SER A 177 2.95 28.78 -0.08
C SER A 177 2.07 29.43 0.97
N THR A 178 1.89 30.74 0.79
CA THR A 178 0.69 31.43 1.28
C THR A 178 -0.49 30.51 1.07
N ASN A 179 -1.21 30.24 2.16
CA ASN A 179 -2.52 29.57 2.15
C ASN A 179 -3.54 30.51 1.47
N GLU A 180 -3.33 30.81 0.21
CA GLU A 180 -4.35 31.38 -0.64
C GLU A 180 -5.12 30.22 -1.23
N ALA A 181 -6.40 30.15 -0.88
CA ALA A 181 -7.36 29.30 -1.54
C ALA A 181 -7.09 29.37 -3.04
N SER A 182 -6.82 28.21 -3.65
CA SER A 182 -6.45 28.11 -5.08
C SER A 182 -7.37 29.00 -5.91
N SER A 183 -6.77 30.05 -6.50
CA SER A 183 -7.44 31.00 -7.37
C SER A 183 -8.06 30.27 -8.56
N PRO A 184 -9.16 30.76 -9.13
CA PRO A 184 -9.72 30.22 -10.39
C PRO A 184 -8.70 30.11 -11.53
N ALA A 185 -7.59 30.83 -11.47
CA ALA A 185 -6.49 30.77 -12.43
C ALA A 185 -5.69 29.44 -12.38
N ASP A 186 -5.56 28.79 -11.20
CA ASP A 186 -4.88 27.50 -11.09
C ASP A 186 -5.70 26.33 -11.66
N ARG A 187 -7.03 26.50 -11.74
CA ARG A 187 -7.88 25.51 -12.41
C ARG A 187 -7.73 25.53 -13.91
N SER A 188 -7.41 26.68 -14.50
CA SER A 188 -7.24 26.80 -15.95
C SER A 188 -5.89 26.22 -16.44
N ALA A 189 -4.90 26.14 -15.57
CA ALA A 189 -3.62 25.50 -15.89
C ALA A 189 -3.73 23.96 -15.91
N LEU A 190 -4.67 23.39 -15.13
CA LEU A 190 -4.98 21.94 -15.16
C LEU A 190 -5.88 21.56 -16.34
N GLU A 191 -6.59 22.53 -16.93
CA GLU A 191 -7.41 22.32 -18.15
C GLU A 191 -6.60 22.43 -19.45
N GLN A 192 -5.34 22.85 -19.37
CA GLN A 192 -4.42 22.91 -20.51
C GLN A 192 -3.39 21.77 -20.48
N ALA A 193 -3.83 20.53 -20.20
CA ALA A 193 -3.06 19.37 -20.60
C ALA A 193 -2.87 19.39 -22.11
N PRO A 194 -1.66 19.06 -22.64
CA PRO A 194 -1.41 19.12 -24.07
C PRO A 194 -2.42 18.25 -24.81
N THR A 195 -3.23 18.87 -25.63
CA THR A 195 -4.28 18.28 -26.46
C THR A 195 -3.69 17.57 -27.67
N GLU A 196 -2.76 16.67 -27.47
CA GLU A 196 -2.36 15.70 -28.49
C GLU A 196 -2.22 14.33 -27.85
N THR A 197 -3.37 13.79 -27.42
CA THR A 197 -3.47 12.33 -27.30
C THR A 197 -3.38 11.78 -28.73
N PRO A 198 -2.49 10.85 -29.03
CA PRO A 198 -2.57 10.12 -30.30
C PRO A 198 -3.98 9.57 -30.41
N ALA A 199 -4.72 10.01 -31.42
CA ALA A 199 -6.08 9.57 -31.65
C ALA A 199 -6.05 8.09 -32.05
N GLY A 200 -6.28 7.21 -31.09
CA GLY A 200 -6.37 5.76 -31.31
C GLY A 200 -6.03 4.99 -30.02
N ASP A 201 -6.87 4.04 -29.68
CA ASP A 201 -6.55 3.08 -28.62
C ASP A 201 -5.28 2.33 -28.97
N LEU A 202 -4.24 2.42 -28.14
CA LEU A 202 -3.04 1.62 -28.30
C LEU A 202 -3.42 0.13 -28.14
N LYS A 203 -3.19 -0.63 -29.20
CA LYS A 203 -3.38 -2.09 -29.17
C LYS A 203 -2.12 -2.74 -28.65
N PHE A 204 -2.26 -3.86 -27.97
CA PHE A 204 -1.10 -4.64 -27.49
C PHE A 204 -0.08 -4.93 -28.61
N ALA A 205 -0.53 -5.16 -29.84
CA ALA A 205 0.33 -5.40 -30.99
C ALA A 205 1.17 -4.18 -31.41
N ASP A 206 0.78 -2.97 -30.99
CA ASP A 206 1.47 -1.73 -31.32
C ASP A 206 2.51 -1.35 -30.24
N LEU A 207 2.57 -2.13 -29.13
CA LEU A 207 3.51 -1.89 -28.04
C LEU A 207 4.89 -2.50 -28.38
N SER A 208 5.92 -1.76 -28.09
CA SER A 208 7.31 -2.22 -28.12
C SER A 208 7.99 -1.92 -26.80
N VAL A 209 9.05 -2.66 -26.49
CA VAL A 209 9.95 -2.30 -25.40
C VAL A 209 10.52 -0.91 -25.71
N ASP A 210 10.57 -0.04 -24.69
CA ASP A 210 11.00 1.37 -24.81
C ASP A 210 10.01 2.32 -25.50
N LEU A 211 8.78 1.91 -25.79
CA LEU A 211 7.76 2.83 -26.26
C LEU A 211 7.45 3.85 -25.15
N ALA A 212 7.68 5.13 -25.42
CA ALA A 212 7.27 6.21 -24.53
C ALA A 212 5.74 6.32 -24.53
N LEU A 213 5.13 6.05 -23.37
CA LEU A 213 3.69 6.29 -23.17
C LEU A 213 3.43 7.76 -22.85
N PRO A 214 2.24 8.30 -23.17
CA PRO A 214 1.85 9.63 -22.74
C PRO A 214 1.91 9.77 -21.21
N GLU A 215 2.37 10.92 -20.74
CA GLU A 215 2.35 11.22 -19.30
C GLU A 215 0.90 11.36 -18.81
N LEU A 216 0.62 10.70 -17.67
CA LEU A 216 -0.65 10.84 -16.95
C LEU A 216 -0.39 11.54 -15.61
N PRO A 217 -0.51 12.86 -15.51
CA PRO A 217 -0.34 13.57 -14.25
C PRO A 217 -1.53 13.31 -13.32
N ILE A 218 -1.26 12.71 -12.17
CA ILE A 218 -2.28 12.45 -11.13
C ILE A 218 -2.01 13.39 -9.95
N PRO A 219 -2.89 14.39 -9.69
CA PRO A 219 -2.72 15.27 -8.55
C PRO A 219 -2.96 14.51 -7.23
N ILE A 220 -1.93 14.42 -6.40
CA ILE A 220 -2.03 13.79 -5.08
C ILE A 220 -2.64 14.79 -4.10
N THR A 221 -3.93 14.69 -3.89
CA THR A 221 -4.70 15.56 -2.98
C THR A 221 -5.02 14.85 -1.67
N HIS A 222 -5.31 15.60 -0.61
CA HIS A 222 -5.84 15.02 0.65
C HIS A 222 -7.09 14.16 0.41
N LYS A 223 -7.94 14.57 -0.54
CA LYS A 223 -9.14 13.80 -0.94
C LYS A 223 -8.75 12.42 -1.46
N LEU A 224 -7.74 12.34 -2.34
CA LEU A 224 -7.25 11.06 -2.88
C LEU A 224 -6.61 10.20 -1.79
N ILE A 225 -5.77 10.81 -0.94
CA ILE A 225 -5.08 10.11 0.16
C ILE A 225 -6.10 9.48 1.11
N VAL A 226 -7.05 10.27 1.62
CA VAL A 226 -8.07 9.79 2.57
C VAL A 226 -9.05 8.83 1.88
N GLY A 227 -9.50 9.16 0.66
CA GLY A 227 -10.40 8.30 -0.12
C GLY A 227 -9.77 6.95 -0.44
N GLY A 228 -8.49 6.95 -0.82
CA GLY A 228 -7.71 5.74 -1.04
C GLY A 228 -7.54 4.90 0.22
N ALA A 229 -7.19 5.52 1.35
CA ALA A 229 -7.05 4.82 2.62
C ALA A 229 -8.37 4.11 3.03
N ILE A 230 -9.51 4.78 2.90
CA ILE A 230 -10.82 4.19 3.19
C ILE A 230 -11.15 3.07 2.19
N ALA A 231 -10.95 3.30 0.90
CA ALA A 231 -11.28 2.33 -0.14
C ALA A 231 -10.40 1.06 -0.06
N THR A 232 -9.18 1.19 0.45
CA THR A 232 -8.26 0.08 0.67
C THR A 232 -8.34 -0.52 2.07
N GLN A 233 -9.25 -0.01 2.94
CA GLN A 233 -9.38 -0.42 4.34
C GLN A 233 -8.08 -0.27 5.15
N ASP A 234 -7.23 0.67 4.77
CA ASP A 234 -6.01 0.99 5.49
C ASP A 234 -6.29 2.12 6.49
N PHE A 235 -6.78 1.74 7.66
CA PHE A 235 -7.19 2.66 8.72
C PHE A 235 -6.04 3.13 9.62
N ILE A 236 -4.78 2.97 9.19
CA ILE A 236 -3.64 3.49 9.93
C ILE A 236 -3.70 5.03 9.95
N ASP A 237 -3.58 5.60 11.13
CA ASP A 237 -3.77 7.04 11.39
C ASP A 237 -2.97 7.96 10.48
N VAL A 238 -1.76 7.58 10.10
CA VAL A 238 -0.87 8.42 9.27
C VAL A 238 -1.43 8.77 7.89
N HIS A 239 -2.45 8.06 7.42
CA HIS A 239 -3.09 8.29 6.12
C HIS A 239 -4.30 9.24 6.19
N HIS A 240 -4.77 9.60 7.39
CA HIS A 240 -5.96 10.45 7.54
C HIS A 240 -5.93 11.40 8.73
N ASN A 241 -4.91 11.30 9.60
CA ASN A 241 -4.74 12.10 10.80
C ASN A 241 -3.40 12.85 10.75
N ALA A 242 -3.42 14.14 10.36
CA ALA A 242 -2.21 14.93 10.22
C ALA A 242 -1.36 15.06 11.50
N PRO A 243 -1.94 15.21 12.72
CA PRO A 243 -1.16 15.12 13.96
C PRO A 243 -0.43 13.78 14.13
N ALA A 244 -1.05 12.65 13.81
CA ALA A 244 -0.41 11.34 13.91
C ALA A 244 0.72 11.19 12.88
N ALA A 245 0.50 11.65 11.64
CA ALA A 245 1.54 11.66 10.61
C ALA A 245 2.77 12.49 11.04
N ARG A 246 2.55 13.68 11.62
CA ARG A 246 3.65 14.51 12.15
C ARG A 246 4.36 13.87 13.33
N ALA A 247 3.65 13.19 14.22
CA ALA A 247 4.26 12.41 15.30
C ALA A 247 5.14 11.27 14.79
N ALA A 248 4.83 10.75 13.59
CA ALA A 248 5.64 9.77 12.87
C ALA A 248 6.74 10.41 11.99
N ALA A 249 7.09 11.69 12.23
CA ALA A 249 8.09 12.48 11.50
C ALA A 249 7.77 12.69 10.01
N MET A 250 6.50 12.61 9.61
CA MET A 250 6.05 12.98 8.27
C MET A 250 5.53 14.42 8.25
N PRO A 251 5.71 15.18 7.16
CA PRO A 251 5.25 16.57 7.09
C PRO A 251 3.73 16.71 7.16
N ASP A 252 3.01 15.74 6.59
CA ASP A 252 1.55 15.68 6.56
C ASP A 252 1.09 14.23 6.30
N ILE A 253 -0.23 14.00 6.18
CA ILE A 253 -0.76 12.71 5.75
C ILE A 253 -0.18 12.33 4.39
N PHE A 254 0.01 11.04 4.16
CA PHE A 254 0.57 10.54 2.92
C PHE A 254 -0.19 9.33 2.41
N MET A 255 -0.07 9.08 1.12
CA MET A 255 -0.76 8.00 0.41
C MET A 255 -0.18 6.64 0.82
N ASN A 256 -1.06 5.68 1.10
CA ASN A 256 -0.64 4.31 1.39
C ASN A 256 -0.20 3.56 0.11
N ILE A 257 0.52 2.47 0.31
CA ILE A 257 1.08 1.70 -0.81
C ILE A 257 -0.02 1.05 -1.68
N LEU A 258 -1.15 0.67 -1.09
CA LEU A 258 -2.26 0.05 -1.82
C LEU A 258 -2.92 1.04 -2.78
N THR A 259 -3.08 2.30 -2.36
CA THR A 259 -3.55 3.38 -3.25
C THR A 259 -2.53 3.64 -4.36
N THR A 260 -1.23 3.67 -4.04
CA THR A 260 -0.16 3.83 -5.04
C THR A 260 -0.23 2.72 -6.08
N CYS A 261 -0.35 1.46 -5.66
CA CYS A 261 -0.48 0.32 -6.58
C CYS A 261 -1.76 0.40 -7.43
N GLY A 262 -2.82 1.02 -6.91
CA GLY A 262 -4.07 1.22 -7.65
C GLY A 262 -3.99 2.26 -8.76
N LEU A 263 -2.98 3.13 -8.72
CA LEU A 263 -2.73 4.16 -9.73
C LEU A 263 -1.68 3.74 -10.78
N CYS A 264 -0.98 2.63 -10.56
CA CYS A 264 -0.02 2.05 -11.49
C CYS A 264 -0.67 1.00 -12.40
#